data_1b4557f80111e1f23e05d248f6b81d54
#
_entry.id   1b4557f80111e1f23e05d248f6b81d54
#
_cell.length_a   1.000
_cell.length_b   1.000
_cell.length_c   1.000
_cell.angle_alpha   90.00
_cell.angle_beta   90.00
_cell.angle_gamma   90.00
#
_symmetry.space_group_name_H-M   'P 1'
#
loop_
_entity.id
_entity.type
_entity.pdbx_description
1 polymer ?
#
loop_
_entity_poly.entity_id
_entity_poly.type
_entity_poly.pdbx_seq_one_letter_code
_entity_poly.pdbx_strand_id
1 'polypeptide(L)'
;MSVLKNKKIIISAGASGIGWATAKVCLEKGAVVFICDIDQKYLSKAKKHKQNNKRLFVFECDASNEIAVKELFSKILKKTKKIDCLINNVGIAGPTGTIEKLTSKDWENTLKVNVISHFYFTKLAIPMLKKNKGGSIINLSSGAGIMGFPLRSPYAASKWAIVGVTKTLAMELGKFKIRVNAICPGTIKGDRMIRVVKDKIGRAHV
;
A
#
# COMPACT_ATOMS: atom_id res chain seq x y z
N MET A 1 9.95 26.67 -1.03
CA MET A 1 8.69 26.23 -1.68
C MET A 1 8.34 24.82 -1.24
N SER A 2 7.05 24.52 -1.01
CA SER A 2 6.62 23.18 -0.63
C SER A 2 6.66 22.25 -1.86
N VAL A 3 7.52 21.24 -1.85
CA VAL A 3 7.83 20.34 -2.98
C VAL A 3 6.59 19.59 -3.50
N LEU A 4 5.58 19.35 -2.65
CA LEU A 4 4.36 18.63 -3.01
C LEU A 4 3.11 19.51 -3.05
N LYS A 5 3.28 20.84 -3.12
CA LYS A 5 2.14 21.78 -3.15
C LYS A 5 1.12 21.40 -4.22
N ASN A 6 -0.12 21.16 -3.77
CA ASN A 6 -1.26 20.77 -4.62
C ASN A 6 -1.15 19.41 -5.33
N LYS A 7 -0.08 18.62 -5.08
CA LYS A 7 0.03 17.25 -5.59
C LYS A 7 -1.02 16.35 -4.97
N LYS A 8 -1.69 15.55 -5.76
CA LYS A 8 -2.78 14.67 -5.36
C LYS A 8 -2.27 13.24 -5.26
N ILE A 9 -2.31 12.70 -4.06
CA ILE A 9 -1.69 11.42 -3.73
C ILE A 9 -2.74 10.48 -3.13
N ILE A 10 -2.84 9.26 -3.68
CA ILE A 10 -3.66 8.18 -3.10
C ILE A 10 -2.73 7.24 -2.36
N ILE A 11 -3.08 6.85 -1.12
CA ILE A 11 -2.31 5.91 -0.30
C ILE A 11 -3.26 4.83 0.22
N SER A 12 -3.05 3.59 -0.19
CA SER A 12 -3.79 2.44 0.34
C SER A 12 -3.24 2.02 1.71
N ALA A 13 -4.09 1.54 2.62
CA ALA A 13 -3.78 1.29 4.04
C ALA A 13 -3.04 2.49 4.67
N GLY A 14 -3.59 3.69 4.44
CA GLY A 14 -2.95 4.96 4.75
C GLY A 14 -3.24 5.50 6.15
N ALA A 15 -4.03 4.81 6.98
CA ALA A 15 -4.41 5.31 8.30
C ALA A 15 -3.48 4.85 9.43
N SER A 16 -2.53 3.96 9.15
CA SER A 16 -1.60 3.42 10.15
C SER A 16 -0.18 3.21 9.59
N GLY A 17 0.78 2.97 10.48
CA GLY A 17 2.15 2.57 10.15
C GLY A 17 2.84 3.47 9.12
N ILE A 18 3.50 2.85 8.14
CA ILE A 18 4.23 3.53 7.06
C ILE A 18 3.29 4.42 6.25
N GLY A 19 2.08 3.92 5.92
CA GLY A 19 1.10 4.66 5.14
C GLY A 19 0.70 5.97 5.81
N TRP A 20 0.41 5.94 7.11
CA TRP A 20 0.06 7.14 7.86
C TRP A 20 1.24 8.11 8.03
N ALA A 21 2.44 7.61 8.31
CA ALA A 21 3.63 8.44 8.37
C ALA A 21 3.87 9.17 7.04
N THR A 22 3.75 8.44 5.93
CA THR A 22 3.85 9.00 4.57
C THR A 22 2.76 10.05 4.32
N ALA A 23 1.51 9.76 4.70
CA ALA A 23 0.39 10.70 4.54
C ALA A 23 0.66 12.02 5.26
N LYS A 24 1.15 11.97 6.51
CA LYS A 24 1.50 13.19 7.28
C LYS A 24 2.57 14.03 6.59
N VAL A 25 3.67 13.40 6.20
CA VAL A 25 4.76 14.12 5.50
C VAL A 25 4.27 14.72 4.18
N CYS A 26 3.46 14.01 3.41
CA CYS A 26 2.87 14.54 2.18
C CYS A 26 1.98 15.77 2.45
N LEU A 27 1.16 15.74 3.50
CA LEU A 27 0.32 16.86 3.91
C LEU A 27 1.15 18.07 4.35
N GLU A 28 2.19 17.86 5.15
CA GLU A 28 3.14 18.90 5.58
C GLU A 28 3.84 19.57 4.37
N LYS A 29 4.15 18.77 3.35
CA LYS A 29 4.74 19.25 2.09
C LYS A 29 3.69 19.76 1.09
N GLY A 30 2.46 20.04 1.53
CA GLY A 30 1.44 20.74 0.76
C GLY A 30 0.58 19.87 -0.16
N ALA A 31 0.69 18.54 -0.11
CA ALA A 31 -0.13 17.65 -0.92
C ALA A 31 -1.60 17.61 -0.48
N VAL A 32 -2.45 17.21 -1.41
CA VAL A 32 -3.81 16.72 -1.16
C VAL A 32 -3.74 15.19 -1.09
N VAL A 33 -4.12 14.61 0.03
CA VAL A 33 -3.91 13.19 0.29
C VAL A 33 -5.24 12.47 0.46
N PHE A 34 -5.41 11.38 -0.27
CA PHE A 34 -6.54 10.46 -0.20
C PHE A 34 -6.03 9.17 0.43
N ILE A 35 -6.51 8.83 1.62
CA ILE A 35 -6.15 7.58 2.29
C ILE A 35 -7.37 6.68 2.41
N CYS A 36 -7.13 5.38 2.38
CA CYS A 36 -8.12 4.39 2.81
C CYS A 36 -7.50 3.37 3.77
N ASP A 37 -8.34 2.77 4.58
CA ASP A 37 -7.96 1.67 5.48
C ASP A 37 -9.21 0.83 5.79
N ILE A 38 -9.03 -0.38 6.32
CA ILE A 38 -10.12 -1.23 6.81
C ILE A 38 -10.31 -1.11 8.32
N ASP A 39 -9.27 -0.69 9.06
CA ASP A 39 -9.25 -0.66 10.52
C ASP A 39 -9.92 0.61 11.04
N GLN A 40 -11.10 0.44 11.66
CA GLN A 40 -11.93 1.52 12.20
C GLN A 40 -11.22 2.34 13.28
N LYS A 41 -10.35 1.72 14.08
CA LYS A 41 -9.57 2.41 15.12
C LYS A 41 -8.64 3.46 14.50
N TYR A 42 -7.92 3.08 13.44
CA TYR A 42 -7.02 4.00 12.75
C TYR A 42 -7.76 5.01 11.89
N LEU A 43 -8.86 4.59 11.25
CA LEU A 43 -9.72 5.51 10.50
C LEU A 43 -10.29 6.62 11.39
N SER A 44 -10.73 6.28 12.60
CA SER A 44 -11.25 7.26 13.56
C SER A 44 -10.21 8.31 13.96
N LYS A 45 -8.94 7.86 14.18
CA LYS A 45 -7.81 8.77 14.45
C LYS A 45 -7.51 9.68 13.24
N ALA A 46 -7.48 9.12 12.04
CA ALA A 46 -7.26 9.87 10.82
C ALA A 46 -8.39 10.88 10.54
N LYS A 47 -9.64 10.52 10.83
CA LYS A 47 -10.80 11.43 10.73
C LYS A 47 -10.70 12.62 11.69
N LYS A 48 -10.23 12.41 12.93
CA LYS A 48 -9.95 13.52 13.87
C LYS A 48 -8.86 14.46 13.32
N HIS A 49 -7.80 13.92 12.76
CA HIS A 49 -6.75 14.72 12.13
C HIS A 49 -7.27 15.51 10.90
N LYS A 50 -8.20 14.93 10.14
CA LYS A 50 -8.87 15.58 9.00
C LYS A 50 -9.63 16.84 9.40
N GLN A 51 -10.23 16.91 10.59
CA GLN A 51 -10.98 18.09 11.05
C GLN A 51 -10.12 19.36 10.98
N ASN A 52 -8.83 19.24 11.21
CA ASN A 52 -7.86 20.31 11.17
C ASN A 52 -7.09 20.40 9.83
N ASN A 53 -7.41 19.56 8.84
CA ASN A 53 -6.70 19.55 7.56
C ASN A 53 -7.63 19.27 6.37
N LYS A 54 -8.05 20.33 5.68
CA LYS A 54 -8.95 20.27 4.52
C LYS A 54 -8.38 19.51 3.31
N ARG A 55 -7.06 19.23 3.29
CA ARG A 55 -6.37 18.50 2.21
C ARG A 55 -6.31 16.99 2.45
N LEU A 56 -6.79 16.48 3.59
CA LEU A 56 -6.85 15.05 3.87
C LEU A 56 -8.25 14.51 3.60
N PHE A 57 -8.34 13.44 2.83
CA PHE A 57 -9.57 12.69 2.57
C PHE A 57 -9.41 11.26 3.07
N VAL A 58 -10.31 10.83 3.95
CA VAL A 58 -10.26 9.54 4.66
C VAL A 58 -11.45 8.69 4.25
N PHE A 59 -11.18 7.47 3.81
CA PHE A 59 -12.19 6.53 3.35
C PHE A 59 -12.01 5.17 4.04
N GLU A 60 -13.11 4.48 4.26
CA GLU A 60 -13.12 3.07 4.59
C GLU A 60 -13.09 2.24 3.31
N CYS A 61 -12.20 1.23 3.23
CA CYS A 61 -12.11 0.34 2.09
C CYS A 61 -11.30 -0.91 2.45
N ASP A 62 -11.88 -2.08 2.21
CA ASP A 62 -11.11 -3.31 2.09
C ASP A 62 -10.42 -3.34 0.73
N ALA A 63 -9.13 -3.15 0.73
CA ALA A 63 -8.32 -3.12 -0.49
C ALA A 63 -8.23 -4.48 -1.20
N SER A 64 -8.57 -5.58 -0.52
CA SER A 64 -8.63 -6.94 -1.11
C SER A 64 -9.95 -7.24 -1.79
N ASN A 65 -10.92 -6.32 -1.72
CA ASN A 65 -12.23 -6.43 -2.36
C ASN A 65 -12.31 -5.48 -3.56
N GLU A 66 -12.40 -6.04 -4.77
CA GLU A 66 -12.42 -5.24 -6.01
C GLU A 66 -13.59 -4.25 -6.07
N ILE A 67 -14.79 -4.66 -5.58
CA ILE A 67 -15.99 -3.80 -5.59
C ILE A 67 -15.75 -2.61 -4.67
N ALA A 68 -15.26 -2.85 -3.45
CA ALA A 68 -14.95 -1.77 -2.49
C ALA A 68 -13.91 -0.79 -3.05
N VAL A 69 -12.90 -1.29 -3.78
CA VAL A 69 -11.90 -0.42 -4.42
C VAL A 69 -12.50 0.39 -5.56
N LYS A 70 -13.40 -0.18 -6.39
CA LYS A 70 -14.14 0.55 -7.43
C LYS A 70 -14.99 1.68 -6.83
N GLU A 71 -15.71 1.40 -5.75
CA GLU A 71 -16.50 2.40 -5.02
C GLU A 71 -15.63 3.52 -4.43
N LEU A 72 -14.48 3.16 -3.83
CA LEU A 72 -13.50 4.13 -3.35
C LEU A 72 -13.06 5.08 -4.48
N PHE A 73 -12.64 4.53 -5.63
CA PHE A 73 -12.22 5.34 -6.77
C PHE A 73 -13.36 6.19 -7.32
N SER A 74 -14.60 5.73 -7.32
CA SER A 74 -15.79 6.52 -7.68
C SER A 74 -15.93 7.74 -6.75
N LYS A 75 -15.73 7.57 -5.43
CA LYS A 75 -15.75 8.67 -4.45
C LYS A 75 -14.58 9.65 -4.68
N ILE A 76 -13.38 9.15 -5.00
CA ILE A 76 -12.21 9.98 -5.32
C ILE A 76 -12.44 10.76 -6.63
N LEU A 77 -13.02 10.13 -7.66
CA LEU A 77 -13.32 10.76 -8.96
C LEU A 77 -14.30 11.93 -8.85
N LYS A 78 -15.18 11.95 -7.84
CA LYS A 78 -16.03 13.11 -7.51
C LYS A 78 -15.21 14.30 -6.98
N LYS A 79 -14.01 14.08 -6.44
CA LYS A 79 -13.12 15.12 -5.89
C LYS A 79 -12.05 15.55 -6.89
N THR A 80 -11.53 14.61 -7.68
CA THR A 80 -10.49 14.89 -8.69
C THR A 80 -10.50 13.88 -9.82
N LYS A 81 -10.25 14.35 -11.04
CA LYS A 81 -10.10 13.50 -12.23
C LYS A 81 -8.64 13.14 -12.52
N LYS A 82 -7.69 13.70 -11.79
CA LYS A 82 -6.24 13.53 -11.98
C LYS A 82 -5.57 13.26 -10.64
N ILE A 83 -4.51 12.45 -10.65
CA ILE A 83 -3.61 12.26 -9.51
C ILE A 83 -2.16 12.36 -9.96
N ASP A 84 -1.27 12.71 -9.05
CA ASP A 84 0.17 12.78 -9.28
C ASP A 84 0.88 11.52 -8.81
N CYS A 85 0.34 10.85 -7.80
CA CYS A 85 0.97 9.66 -7.24
C CYS A 85 -0.05 8.66 -6.68
N LEU A 86 0.23 7.37 -6.90
CA LEU A 86 -0.37 6.26 -6.18
C LEU A 86 0.69 5.61 -5.30
N ILE A 87 0.39 5.39 -4.01
CA ILE A 87 1.22 4.62 -3.09
C ILE A 87 0.46 3.37 -2.67
N ASN A 88 0.84 2.24 -3.23
CA ASN A 88 0.34 0.93 -2.87
C ASN A 88 1.07 0.44 -1.61
N ASN A 89 0.44 0.64 -0.44
CA ASN A 89 1.05 0.33 0.85
C ASN A 89 0.34 -0.82 1.59
N VAL A 90 -0.79 -1.30 1.08
CA VAL A 90 -1.50 -2.44 1.66
C VAL A 90 -0.59 -3.66 1.76
N GLY A 91 -0.71 -4.38 2.88
CA GLY A 91 -0.07 -5.66 3.04
C GLY A 91 -0.20 -6.20 4.45
N ILE A 92 -0.31 -7.50 4.53
CA ILE A 92 -0.29 -8.28 5.79
C ILE A 92 1.02 -9.07 5.88
N ALA A 93 1.35 -9.45 7.10
CA ALA A 93 2.53 -10.27 7.35
C ALA A 93 2.36 -11.71 6.86
N GLY A 94 1.12 -12.18 6.72
CA GLY A 94 0.82 -13.60 6.51
C GLY A 94 1.21 -14.46 7.70
N PRO A 95 1.02 -15.78 7.63
CA PRO A 95 1.35 -16.72 8.69
C PRO A 95 2.87 -16.93 8.80
N THR A 96 3.28 -17.48 9.93
CA THR A 96 4.65 -17.95 10.17
C THR A 96 4.60 -19.47 10.28
N GLY A 97 5.43 -20.20 9.53
CA GLY A 97 5.50 -21.65 9.56
C GLY A 97 6.34 -22.21 8.42
N THR A 98 6.74 -23.47 8.54
CA THR A 98 7.36 -24.22 7.45
C THR A 98 6.32 -24.49 6.36
N ILE A 99 6.77 -24.64 5.11
CA ILE A 99 5.86 -24.66 3.95
C ILE A 99 4.84 -25.78 4.00
N GLU A 100 5.21 -26.94 4.53
CA GLU A 100 4.35 -28.12 4.68
C GLU A 100 3.26 -27.96 5.76
N LYS A 101 3.40 -26.97 6.65
CA LYS A 101 2.41 -26.65 7.69
C LYS A 101 1.45 -25.51 7.31
N LEU A 102 1.70 -24.83 6.19
CA LEU A 102 0.86 -23.73 5.73
C LEU A 102 -0.28 -24.24 4.86
N THR A 103 -1.45 -23.64 5.02
CA THR A 103 -2.63 -24.01 4.24
C THR A 103 -2.70 -23.23 2.91
N SER A 104 -3.42 -23.76 1.92
CA SER A 104 -3.73 -23.06 0.69
C SER A 104 -4.40 -21.70 0.96
N LYS A 105 -5.29 -21.65 1.96
CA LYS A 105 -5.98 -20.43 2.40
C LYS A 105 -5.01 -19.36 2.89
N ASP A 106 -3.94 -19.74 3.59
CA ASP A 106 -2.88 -18.82 4.03
C ASP A 106 -2.17 -18.17 2.85
N TRP A 107 -1.86 -18.97 1.83
CA TRP A 107 -1.24 -18.52 0.60
C TRP A 107 -2.16 -17.59 -0.17
N GLU A 108 -3.37 -18.03 -0.46
CA GLU A 108 -4.37 -17.28 -1.22
C GLU A 108 -4.66 -15.94 -0.56
N ASN A 109 -4.93 -15.93 0.76
CA ASN A 109 -5.20 -14.69 1.48
C ASN A 109 -4.00 -13.73 1.46
N THR A 110 -2.78 -14.25 1.65
CA THR A 110 -1.57 -13.42 1.63
C THR A 110 -1.35 -12.80 0.27
N LEU A 111 -1.49 -13.57 -0.82
CA LEU A 111 -1.37 -13.06 -2.17
C LEU A 111 -2.51 -12.10 -2.53
N LYS A 112 -3.75 -12.42 -2.16
CA LYS A 112 -4.91 -11.56 -2.37
C LYS A 112 -4.69 -10.18 -1.76
N VAL A 113 -4.28 -10.12 -0.48
CA VAL A 113 -4.08 -8.84 0.20
C VAL A 113 -2.81 -8.12 -0.27
N ASN A 114 -1.69 -8.83 -0.48
CA ASN A 114 -0.40 -8.18 -0.75
C ASN A 114 -0.16 -7.88 -2.23
N VAL A 115 -0.78 -8.62 -3.15
CA VAL A 115 -0.53 -8.51 -4.60
C VAL A 115 -1.76 -8.04 -5.35
N ILE A 116 -2.89 -8.75 -5.20
CA ILE A 116 -4.10 -8.46 -5.98
C ILE A 116 -4.67 -7.09 -5.61
N SER A 117 -4.59 -6.68 -4.35
CA SER A 117 -4.98 -5.32 -3.95
C SER A 117 -4.20 -4.24 -4.70
N HIS A 118 -2.87 -4.40 -4.85
CA HIS A 118 -2.04 -3.46 -5.61
C HIS A 118 -2.47 -3.39 -7.08
N PHE A 119 -2.85 -4.54 -7.67
CA PHE A 119 -3.42 -4.58 -9.01
C PHE A 119 -4.71 -3.76 -9.12
N TYR A 120 -5.67 -3.93 -8.20
CA TYR A 120 -6.95 -3.20 -8.24
C TYR A 120 -6.73 -1.68 -8.19
N PHE A 121 -5.90 -1.21 -7.26
CA PHE A 121 -5.58 0.21 -7.15
C PHE A 121 -4.85 0.74 -8.38
N THR A 122 -3.85 0.01 -8.88
CA THR A 122 -3.05 0.41 -10.04
C THR A 122 -3.89 0.50 -11.29
N LYS A 123 -4.75 -0.50 -11.57
CA LYS A 123 -5.67 -0.53 -12.70
C LYS A 123 -6.54 0.73 -12.76
N LEU A 124 -7.08 1.17 -11.63
CA LEU A 124 -7.97 2.33 -11.55
C LEU A 124 -7.22 3.67 -11.50
N ALA A 125 -5.98 3.68 -11.00
CA ALA A 125 -5.16 4.88 -10.92
C ALA A 125 -4.51 5.26 -12.26
N ILE A 126 -4.15 4.29 -13.11
CA ILE A 126 -3.48 4.54 -14.40
C ILE A 126 -4.23 5.54 -15.28
N PRO A 127 -5.55 5.46 -15.50
CA PRO A 127 -6.27 6.46 -16.28
C PRO A 127 -6.17 7.87 -15.69
N MET A 128 -6.15 8.00 -14.36
CA MET A 128 -6.03 9.30 -13.68
C MET A 128 -4.62 9.89 -13.81
N LEU A 129 -3.58 9.04 -13.76
CA LEU A 129 -2.18 9.41 -13.98
C LEU A 129 -1.96 9.83 -15.46
N LYS A 130 -2.50 9.07 -16.42
CA LYS A 130 -2.45 9.43 -17.85
C LYS A 130 -3.14 10.77 -18.10
N LYS A 131 -4.31 11.02 -17.51
CA LYS A 131 -5.01 12.29 -17.59
C LYS A 131 -4.22 13.45 -16.97
N ASN A 132 -3.34 13.16 -16.02
CA ASN A 132 -2.40 14.11 -15.44
C ASN A 132 -1.15 14.35 -16.32
N LYS A 133 -1.02 13.66 -17.46
CA LYS A 133 0.13 13.66 -18.36
C LYS A 133 1.43 13.15 -17.70
N GLY A 134 1.30 12.21 -16.77
CA GLY A 134 2.41 11.58 -16.06
C GLY A 134 2.19 11.51 -14.55
N GLY A 135 3.16 10.94 -13.84
CA GLY A 135 3.10 10.80 -12.39
C GLY A 135 4.00 9.69 -11.85
N SER A 136 3.63 9.16 -10.70
CA SER A 136 4.41 8.09 -10.06
C SER A 136 3.52 7.03 -9.41
N ILE A 137 3.95 5.78 -9.49
CA ILE A 137 3.41 4.68 -8.70
C ILE A 137 4.53 4.19 -7.79
N ILE A 138 4.25 4.07 -6.49
CA ILE A 138 5.19 3.56 -5.49
C ILE A 138 4.55 2.32 -4.86
N ASN A 139 5.20 1.18 -5.00
CA ASN A 139 4.76 -0.09 -4.45
C ASN A 139 5.58 -0.45 -3.21
N LEU A 140 4.94 -0.68 -2.07
CA LEU A 140 5.60 -1.13 -0.85
C LEU A 140 5.84 -2.65 -0.91
N SER A 141 7.08 -3.02 -1.25
CA SER A 141 7.57 -4.37 -1.10
C SER A 141 8.15 -4.59 0.31
N SER A 142 9.29 -5.23 0.42
CA SER A 142 10.01 -5.54 1.67
C SER A 142 11.43 -6.01 1.33
N GLY A 143 12.34 -6.05 2.29
CA GLY A 143 13.57 -6.83 2.18
C GLY A 143 13.32 -8.29 1.80
N ALA A 144 12.18 -8.87 2.25
CA ALA A 144 11.73 -10.19 1.82
C ALA A 144 11.32 -10.31 0.34
N GLY A 145 11.29 -9.22 -0.41
CA GLY A 145 11.06 -9.20 -1.86
C GLY A 145 12.35 -9.16 -2.69
N ILE A 146 13.51 -9.19 -2.04
CA ILE A 146 14.83 -9.19 -2.68
C ILE A 146 15.78 -10.23 -2.06
N MET A 147 15.34 -10.92 -1.00
CA MET A 147 16.09 -12.00 -0.35
C MET A 147 15.15 -13.07 0.19
N GLY A 148 15.65 -14.27 0.50
CA GLY A 148 14.90 -15.32 1.17
C GLY A 148 14.46 -14.90 2.57
N PHE A 149 13.30 -15.38 3.00
CA PHE A 149 12.74 -15.05 4.32
C PHE A 149 12.15 -16.31 4.95
N PRO A 150 12.93 -17.06 5.75
CA PRO A 150 12.52 -18.35 6.31
C PRO A 150 11.22 -18.26 7.11
N LEU A 151 10.41 -19.31 7.06
CA LEU A 151 9.11 -19.45 7.73
C LEU A 151 8.03 -18.47 7.25
N ARG A 152 8.26 -17.78 6.15
CA ARG A 152 7.39 -16.71 5.65
C ARG A 152 7.18 -16.79 4.14
N SER A 153 7.12 -18.03 3.61
CA SER A 153 7.08 -18.27 2.16
C SER A 153 5.98 -17.50 1.41
N PRO A 154 4.69 -17.44 1.85
CA PRO A 154 3.68 -16.68 1.12
C PRO A 154 3.94 -15.16 1.17
N TYR A 155 4.46 -14.66 2.29
CA TYR A 155 4.87 -13.26 2.40
C TYR A 155 6.01 -12.93 1.45
N ALA A 156 7.10 -13.72 1.47
CA ALA A 156 8.24 -13.51 0.58
C ALA A 156 7.79 -13.57 -0.89
N ALA A 157 7.06 -14.61 -1.29
CA ALA A 157 6.51 -14.74 -2.64
C ALA A 157 5.70 -13.51 -3.06
N SER A 158 4.81 -13.03 -2.17
CA SER A 158 4.03 -11.82 -2.44
C SER A 158 4.90 -10.58 -2.65
N LYS A 159 5.99 -10.43 -1.88
CA LYS A 159 6.88 -9.26 -1.97
C LYS A 159 7.82 -9.32 -3.18
N TRP A 160 8.25 -10.50 -3.59
CA TRP A 160 8.92 -10.71 -4.88
C TRP A 160 8.00 -10.41 -6.06
N ALA A 161 6.74 -10.84 -6.01
CA ALA A 161 5.75 -10.51 -7.04
C ALA A 161 5.60 -8.99 -7.22
N ILE A 162 5.57 -8.22 -6.14
CA ILE A 162 5.50 -6.75 -6.19
C ILE A 162 6.72 -6.14 -6.91
N VAL A 163 7.92 -6.68 -6.70
CA VAL A 163 9.13 -6.22 -7.41
C VAL A 163 9.02 -6.52 -8.91
N GLY A 164 8.58 -7.74 -9.27
CA GLY A 164 8.38 -8.14 -10.67
C GLY A 164 7.35 -7.25 -11.38
N VAL A 165 6.17 -7.09 -10.78
CA VAL A 165 5.11 -6.21 -11.31
C VAL A 165 5.60 -4.76 -11.44
N THR A 166 6.39 -4.27 -10.48
CA THR A 166 6.95 -2.90 -10.55
C THR A 166 7.82 -2.69 -11.76
N LYS A 167 8.73 -3.63 -12.04
CA LYS A 167 9.63 -3.57 -13.21
C LYS A 167 8.85 -3.61 -14.53
N THR A 168 7.88 -4.51 -14.63
CA THR A 168 7.02 -4.63 -15.82
C THR A 168 6.24 -3.34 -16.07
N LEU A 169 5.56 -2.82 -15.05
CA LEU A 169 4.78 -1.59 -15.17
C LEU A 169 5.66 -0.35 -15.47
N ALA A 170 6.91 -0.33 -14.99
CA ALA A 170 7.83 0.76 -15.32
C ALA A 170 8.10 0.83 -16.84
N MET A 171 8.26 -0.35 -17.48
CA MET A 171 8.45 -0.45 -18.94
C MET A 171 7.16 -0.07 -19.70
N GLU A 172 6.00 -0.61 -19.28
CA GLU A 172 4.72 -0.38 -19.96
C GLU A 172 4.27 1.09 -19.88
N LEU A 173 4.51 1.75 -18.74
CA LEU A 173 3.97 3.07 -18.43
C LEU A 173 4.95 4.21 -18.70
N GLY A 174 6.22 3.92 -19.00
CA GLY A 174 7.26 4.91 -19.27
C GLY A 174 6.88 5.86 -20.40
N LYS A 175 6.30 5.36 -21.49
CA LYS A 175 5.80 6.16 -22.63
C LYS A 175 4.72 7.18 -22.23
N PHE A 176 4.05 7.01 -21.08
CA PHE A 176 3.08 7.96 -20.54
C PHE A 176 3.68 8.87 -19.47
N LYS A 177 5.00 8.89 -19.32
CA LYS A 177 5.72 9.65 -18.27
C LYS A 177 5.26 9.27 -16.85
N ILE A 178 4.87 8.00 -16.65
CA ILE A 178 4.53 7.44 -15.35
C ILE A 178 5.72 6.57 -14.89
N ARG A 179 6.37 6.99 -13.80
CA ARG A 179 7.43 6.22 -13.16
C ARG A 179 6.82 5.20 -12.19
N VAL A 180 7.37 4.00 -12.14
CA VAL A 180 6.94 2.96 -11.20
C VAL A 180 8.16 2.45 -10.44
N ASN A 181 8.10 2.52 -9.11
CA ASN A 181 9.20 2.10 -8.23
C ASN A 181 8.70 1.24 -7.07
N ALA A 182 9.51 0.31 -6.61
CA ALA A 182 9.30 -0.43 -5.39
C ALA A 182 10.20 0.13 -4.27
N ILE A 183 9.64 0.23 -3.07
CA ILE A 183 10.41 0.45 -1.84
C ILE A 183 10.44 -0.89 -1.11
N CYS A 184 11.65 -1.33 -0.73
CA CYS A 184 11.89 -2.60 -0.04
C CYS A 184 12.39 -2.33 1.40
N PRO A 185 11.52 -1.90 2.32
CA PRO A 185 11.94 -1.60 3.68
C PRO A 185 12.50 -2.84 4.38
N GLY A 186 13.50 -2.62 5.22
CA GLY A 186 13.94 -3.58 6.22
C GLY A 186 12.97 -3.64 7.41
N THR A 187 13.52 -3.88 8.60
CA THR A 187 12.73 -3.91 9.84
C THR A 187 12.35 -2.50 10.26
N ILE A 188 11.07 -2.21 10.27
CA ILE A 188 10.50 -0.93 10.72
C ILE A 188 9.85 -1.12 12.09
N LYS A 189 10.26 -0.31 13.08
CA LYS A 189 9.67 -0.33 14.43
C LYS A 189 8.17 -0.03 14.38
N GLY A 190 7.36 -0.86 15.01
CA GLY A 190 5.90 -0.70 15.10
C GLY A 190 5.20 -1.99 15.51
N ASP A 191 3.88 -1.92 15.73
CA ASP A 191 3.06 -3.02 16.24
C ASP A 191 3.16 -4.31 15.39
N ARG A 192 3.30 -4.17 14.07
CA ARG A 192 3.48 -5.30 13.17
C ARG A 192 4.79 -6.03 13.44
N MET A 193 5.89 -5.30 13.61
CA MET A 193 7.21 -5.88 13.89
C MET A 193 7.20 -6.61 15.22
N ILE A 194 6.62 -6.01 16.25
CA ILE A 194 6.51 -6.63 17.59
C ILE A 194 5.76 -7.95 17.51
N ARG A 195 4.62 -8.01 16.80
CA ARG A 195 3.86 -9.25 16.57
C ARG A 195 4.69 -10.31 15.84
N VAL A 196 5.32 -9.95 14.73
CA VAL A 196 6.14 -10.89 13.92
C VAL A 196 7.30 -11.44 14.73
N VAL A 197 7.95 -10.63 15.58
CA VAL A 197 9.05 -11.08 16.44
C VAL A 197 8.53 -12.04 17.51
N LYS A 198 7.42 -11.72 18.18
CA LYS A 198 6.78 -12.60 19.18
C LYS A 198 6.40 -13.95 18.57
N ASP A 199 5.81 -13.96 17.37
CA ASP A 199 5.43 -15.18 16.66
C ASP A 199 6.65 -16.05 16.30
N LYS A 200 7.81 -15.44 16.03
CA LYS A 200 9.05 -16.18 15.76
C LYS A 200 9.68 -16.75 17.02
N ILE A 201 9.75 -15.94 18.09
CA ILE A 201 10.36 -16.36 19.38
C ILE A 201 9.53 -17.50 19.98
N GLY A 202 8.19 -17.41 20.00
CA GLY A 202 7.31 -18.45 20.53
C GLY A 202 7.40 -19.79 19.79
N ARG A 203 7.97 -19.84 18.58
CA ARG A 203 8.14 -21.07 17.78
C ARG A 203 9.60 -21.57 17.71
N ALA A 204 10.56 -20.79 18.20
CA ALA A 204 11.96 -21.20 18.28
C ALA A 204 12.27 -22.13 19.46
N HIS A 205 11.28 -22.35 20.34
CA HIS A 205 11.38 -23.19 21.53
C HIS A 205 10.51 -24.46 21.43
N VAL A 206 10.07 -24.87 20.22
CA VAL A 206 9.31 -26.12 20.00
C VAL A 206 10.06 -26.97 19.01
#